data_e4e51325de53133882ad59c168bb09d4
#
_entry.id   e4e51325de53133882ad59c168bb09d4
#
_cell.length_a   1.000
_cell.length_b   1.000
_cell.length_c   1.000
_cell.angle_alpha   90.00
_cell.angle_beta   90.00
_cell.angle_gamma   90.00
#
_symmetry.space_group_name_H-M   'P 1'
#
loop_
_entity.id
_entity.type
_entity.pdbx_description
1 polymer ?
#
loop_
_entity_poly.entity_id
_entity_poly.type
_entity_poly.pdbx_seq_one_letter_code
_entity_poly.pdbx_strand_id
1 'polypeptide(L)'
;PITFRNHFYASTGRSRKYPLKALLWALIIQRIFSIPTDRLLLTFLHYSRYLREFCGFSKIPDPSKITRFKQDFLVDLQSVFDSLVDLTEPICQAIDSVKAGMTVFDSSGIEAFVTENNPKYANRIIRQLKAYAKSMGFDKNYNPYTAAYRSMPSHEI
;
A
#
# COMPACT_ATOMS: atom_id res chain seq x y z
N PRO A 1 -2.36 -9.95 20.79
CA PRO A 1 -1.65 -11.18 21.11
C PRO A 1 -0.46 -10.90 22.01
N ILE A 2 -0.30 -11.70 23.05
CA ILE A 2 0.77 -11.58 24.04
C ILE A 2 2.14 -11.72 23.35
N THR A 3 2.23 -12.60 22.36
CA THR A 3 3.43 -12.86 21.55
C THR A 3 3.93 -11.59 20.85
N PHE A 4 3.07 -10.84 20.18
CA PHE A 4 3.44 -9.59 19.53
C PHE A 4 3.98 -8.56 20.53
N ARG A 5 3.30 -8.41 21.68
CA ARG A 5 3.77 -7.49 22.73
C ARG A 5 5.15 -7.87 23.22
N ASN A 6 5.41 -9.17 23.46
CA ASN A 6 6.71 -9.66 23.92
C ASN A 6 7.79 -9.47 22.86
N HIS A 7 7.47 -9.69 21.59
CA HIS A 7 8.41 -9.42 20.48
C HIS A 7 8.70 -7.93 20.34
N PHE A 8 7.70 -7.07 20.43
CA PHE A 8 7.86 -5.62 20.34
C PHE A 8 8.68 -5.03 21.49
N TYR A 9 8.45 -5.49 22.73
CA TYR A 9 9.15 -5.06 23.94
C TYR A 9 10.23 -6.04 24.37
N ALA A 10 10.97 -6.60 23.43
CA ALA A 10 12.06 -7.52 23.73
C ALA A 10 12.99 -6.96 24.81
N SER A 11 13.43 -7.81 25.72
CA SER A 11 14.26 -7.44 26.89
C SER A 11 15.67 -6.97 26.54
N THR A 12 16.12 -7.28 25.31
CA THR A 12 17.44 -6.90 24.80
C THR A 12 17.34 -5.71 23.84
N GLY A 13 18.15 -4.69 24.06
CA GLY A 13 18.23 -3.53 23.21
C GLY A 13 17.68 -2.23 23.83
N ARG A 14 17.68 -1.16 23.04
CA ARG A 14 17.18 0.16 23.47
C ARG A 14 15.67 0.13 23.64
N SER A 15 15.15 0.70 24.73
CA SER A 15 13.72 0.84 24.96
C SER A 15 13.00 1.55 23.81
N ARG A 16 11.82 1.05 23.46
CA ARG A 16 11.01 1.63 22.36
C ARG A 16 10.48 3.00 22.77
N LYS A 17 10.73 4.00 21.93
CA LYS A 17 10.31 5.40 22.17
C LYS A 17 8.80 5.59 22.02
N TYR A 18 8.17 4.78 21.19
CA TYR A 18 6.74 4.87 20.88
C TYR A 18 6.04 3.61 21.38
N PRO A 19 4.89 3.75 22.09
CA PRO A 19 4.13 2.59 22.55
C PRO A 19 3.55 1.80 21.38
N LEU A 20 3.55 0.47 21.48
CA LEU A 20 2.92 -0.41 20.49
C LEU A 20 1.45 -0.02 20.26
N LYS A 21 0.71 0.22 21.34
CA LYS A 21 -0.70 0.64 21.27
C LYS A 21 -0.87 1.88 20.41
N ALA A 22 -0.01 2.89 20.56
CA ALA A 22 -0.11 4.13 19.80
C ALA A 22 0.14 3.91 18.29
N LEU A 23 1.10 3.06 17.94
CA LEU A 23 1.38 2.70 16.57
C LEU A 23 0.22 1.93 15.92
N LEU A 24 -0.35 0.96 16.63
CA LEU A 24 -1.52 0.20 16.15
C LEU A 24 -2.74 1.10 15.94
N TRP A 25 -3.07 1.99 16.90
CA TRP A 25 -4.16 2.94 16.72
C TRP A 25 -3.95 3.87 15.54
N ALA A 26 -2.72 4.32 15.31
CA ALA A 26 -2.40 5.14 14.14
C ALA A 26 -2.69 4.39 12.83
N LEU A 27 -2.36 3.10 12.73
CA LEU A 27 -2.66 2.29 11.55
C LEU A 27 -4.17 2.06 11.38
N ILE A 28 -4.90 1.86 12.47
CA ILE A 28 -6.36 1.72 12.44
C ILE A 28 -7.01 3.01 11.94
N ILE A 29 -6.59 4.17 12.48
CA ILE A 29 -7.04 5.48 12.00
C ILE A 29 -6.73 5.67 10.52
N GLN A 30 -5.52 5.32 10.09
CA GLN A 30 -5.12 5.37 8.69
C GLN A 30 -6.11 4.62 7.80
N ARG A 31 -6.55 3.45 8.25
CA ARG A 31 -7.50 2.61 7.51
C ARG A 31 -8.91 3.15 7.53
N ILE A 32 -9.41 3.54 8.70
CA ILE A 32 -10.79 4.07 8.86
C ILE A 32 -11.00 5.32 8.02
N PHE A 33 -10.04 6.25 8.02
CA PHE A 33 -10.12 7.49 7.26
C PHE A 33 -9.57 7.38 5.83
N SER A 34 -9.24 6.18 5.37
CA SER A 34 -8.70 5.92 4.03
C SER A 34 -7.51 6.83 3.68
N ILE A 35 -6.62 7.06 4.65
CA ILE A 35 -5.46 7.93 4.48
C ILE A 35 -4.39 7.19 3.64
N PRO A 36 -4.08 7.66 2.42
CA PRO A 36 -3.29 6.88 1.46
C PRO A 36 -1.81 6.73 1.83
N THR A 37 -1.24 7.68 2.59
CA THR A 37 0.20 7.69 2.89
C THR A 37 0.50 7.88 4.37
N ASP A 38 1.62 7.30 4.83
CA ASP A 38 2.11 7.47 6.20
C ASP A 38 2.44 8.94 6.50
N ARG A 39 2.94 9.67 5.50
CA ARG A 39 3.24 11.11 5.66
C ARG A 39 1.96 11.89 5.95
N LEU A 40 0.89 11.63 5.22
CA LEU A 40 -0.40 12.29 5.42
C LEU A 40 -1.01 11.93 6.77
N LEU A 41 -0.95 10.65 7.19
CA LEU A 41 -1.35 10.22 8.53
C LEU A 41 -0.64 11.05 9.61
N LEU A 42 0.68 11.17 9.53
CA LEU A 42 1.47 11.91 10.51
C LEU A 42 1.15 13.42 10.48
N THR A 43 0.82 13.97 9.31
CA THR A 43 0.33 15.33 9.18
C THR A 43 -0.99 15.51 9.95
N PHE A 44 -1.95 14.61 9.78
CA PHE A 44 -3.20 14.63 10.56
C PHE A 44 -2.94 14.53 12.07
N LEU A 45 -2.08 13.64 12.50
CA LEU A 45 -1.70 13.51 13.92
C LEU A 45 -0.96 14.74 14.44
N HIS A 46 -0.24 15.46 13.58
CA HIS A 46 0.45 16.70 13.96
C HIS A 46 -0.53 17.83 14.24
N TYR A 47 -1.48 18.03 13.35
CA TYR A 47 -2.44 19.13 13.45
C TYR A 47 -3.65 18.81 14.32
N SER A 48 -4.03 17.54 14.50
CA SER A 48 -5.12 17.15 15.37
C SER A 48 -4.64 16.67 16.73
N ARG A 49 -4.79 17.54 17.74
CA ARG A 49 -4.49 17.18 19.14
C ARG A 49 -5.34 16.00 19.60
N TYR A 50 -6.62 15.98 19.27
CA TYR A 50 -7.55 14.92 19.67
C TYR A 50 -7.16 13.55 19.12
N LEU A 51 -6.79 13.46 17.83
CA LEU A 51 -6.32 12.21 17.23
C LEU A 51 -5.01 11.74 17.84
N ARG A 52 -4.10 12.66 18.14
CA ARG A 52 -2.84 12.34 18.79
C ARG A 52 -3.03 11.81 20.19
N GLU A 53 -3.89 12.44 21.00
CA GLU A 53 -4.25 12.00 22.35
C GLU A 53 -4.99 10.67 22.32
N PHE A 54 -5.92 10.48 21.39
CA PHE A 54 -6.61 9.20 21.18
C PHE A 54 -5.65 8.05 20.89
N CYS A 55 -4.68 8.26 20.02
CA CYS A 55 -3.62 7.25 19.78
C CYS A 55 -2.73 7.04 21.00
N GLY A 56 -2.56 8.04 21.85
CA GLY A 56 -1.64 8.02 22.99
C GLY A 56 -0.20 8.39 22.62
N PHE A 57 -0.02 9.26 21.61
CA PHE A 57 1.30 9.79 21.28
C PHE A 57 1.63 11.01 22.12
N SER A 58 2.69 10.92 22.93
CA SER A 58 3.34 12.10 23.54
C SER A 58 4.14 12.90 22.53
N LYS A 59 4.80 12.20 21.59
CA LYS A 59 5.57 12.78 20.49
C LYS A 59 5.27 12.01 19.21
N ILE A 60 5.04 12.73 18.11
CA ILE A 60 4.75 12.12 16.81
C ILE A 60 6.02 11.48 16.25
N PRO A 61 5.93 10.24 15.73
CA PRO A 61 7.05 9.59 15.07
C PRO A 61 7.37 10.23 13.72
N ASP A 62 8.59 10.04 13.27
CA ASP A 62 9.00 10.33 11.90
C ASP A 62 8.40 9.28 10.93
N PRO A 63 8.08 9.63 9.66
CA PRO A 63 7.52 8.70 8.68
C PRO A 63 8.33 7.40 8.55
N SER A 64 9.65 7.49 8.57
CA SER A 64 10.53 6.32 8.52
C SER A 64 10.32 5.33 9.66
N LYS A 65 9.82 5.80 10.81
CA LYS A 65 9.52 4.92 11.96
C LYS A 65 8.27 4.10 11.76
N ILE A 66 7.25 4.68 11.13
CA ILE A 66 6.02 3.95 10.77
C ILE A 66 6.33 2.91 9.70
N THR A 67 7.08 3.28 8.67
CA THR A 67 7.47 2.36 7.60
C THR A 67 8.29 1.19 8.15
N ARG A 68 9.31 1.46 8.98
CA ARG A 68 10.10 0.40 9.64
C ARG A 68 9.24 -0.47 10.55
N PHE A 69 8.34 0.13 11.34
CA PHE A 69 7.43 -0.64 12.17
C PHE A 69 6.60 -1.63 11.35
N LYS A 70 6.05 -1.22 10.22
CA LYS A 70 5.31 -2.10 9.32
C LYS A 70 6.19 -3.22 8.75
N GLN A 71 7.43 -2.91 8.38
CA GLN A 71 8.37 -3.88 7.82
C GLN A 71 8.88 -4.87 8.86
N ASP A 72 9.33 -4.36 10.03
CA ASP A 72 9.93 -5.18 11.08
C ASP A 72 8.91 -6.14 11.73
N PHE A 73 7.62 -5.75 11.75
CA PHE A 73 6.54 -6.48 12.43
C PHE A 73 5.43 -6.94 11.49
N LEU A 74 5.74 -7.16 10.20
CA LEU A 74 4.76 -7.57 9.20
C LEU A 74 4.03 -8.86 9.60
N VAL A 75 4.76 -9.86 10.05
CA VAL A 75 4.21 -11.16 10.47
C VAL A 75 3.34 -11.03 11.71
N ASP A 76 3.77 -10.23 12.68
CA ASP A 76 2.99 -9.98 13.91
C ASP A 76 1.69 -9.21 13.59
N LEU A 77 1.76 -8.23 12.68
CA LEU A 77 0.58 -7.47 12.23
C LEU A 77 -0.40 -8.37 11.48
N GLN A 78 0.10 -9.28 10.64
CA GLN A 78 -0.72 -10.28 9.96
C GLN A 78 -1.42 -11.20 10.99
N SER A 79 -0.69 -11.71 11.96
CA SER A 79 -1.27 -12.54 13.04
C SER A 79 -2.34 -11.81 13.86
N VAL A 80 -2.18 -10.50 14.09
CA VAL A 80 -3.23 -9.68 14.72
C VAL A 80 -4.47 -9.61 13.84
N PHE A 81 -4.27 -9.39 12.53
CA PHE A 81 -5.36 -9.33 11.58
C PHE A 81 -6.12 -10.66 11.51
N ASP A 82 -5.40 -11.77 11.38
CA ASP A 82 -6.01 -13.11 11.34
C ASP A 82 -6.83 -13.39 12.62
N SER A 83 -6.27 -13.04 13.79
CA SER A 83 -6.99 -13.16 15.07
C SER A 83 -8.25 -12.29 15.14
N LEU A 84 -8.26 -11.11 14.50
CA LEU A 84 -9.45 -10.27 14.41
C LEU A 84 -10.51 -10.89 13.51
N VAL A 85 -10.10 -11.45 12.37
CA VAL A 85 -11.00 -12.18 11.47
C VAL A 85 -11.64 -13.34 12.20
N ASP A 86 -10.84 -14.19 12.89
CA ASP A 86 -11.34 -15.34 13.66
C ASP A 86 -12.34 -14.92 14.74
N LEU A 87 -12.13 -13.78 15.40
CA LEU A 87 -13.04 -13.25 16.42
C LEU A 87 -14.33 -12.66 15.84
N THR A 88 -14.27 -12.09 14.63
CA THR A 88 -15.41 -11.43 14.01
C THR A 88 -16.25 -12.38 13.16
N GLU A 89 -15.68 -13.46 12.66
CA GLU A 89 -16.38 -14.41 11.80
C GLU A 89 -17.64 -15.01 12.46
N PRO A 90 -17.63 -15.51 13.73
CA PRO A 90 -18.83 -16.00 14.38
C PRO A 90 -19.93 -14.95 14.50
N ILE A 91 -19.56 -13.68 14.68
CA ILE A 91 -20.51 -12.56 14.76
C ILE A 91 -21.13 -12.32 13.37
N CYS A 92 -20.33 -12.32 12.32
CA CYS A 92 -20.81 -12.18 10.94
C CYS A 92 -21.74 -13.34 10.57
N GLN A 93 -21.40 -14.59 10.95
CA GLN A 93 -22.22 -15.77 10.74
C GLN A 93 -23.57 -15.67 11.48
N ALA A 94 -23.60 -15.10 12.67
CA ALA A 94 -24.82 -14.91 13.45
C ALA A 94 -25.73 -13.82 12.85
N ILE A 95 -25.17 -12.82 12.15
CA ILE A 95 -25.91 -11.73 11.52
C ILE A 95 -26.51 -12.20 10.18
N ASP A 96 -25.69 -12.78 9.31
CA ASP A 96 -26.10 -13.25 7.98
C ASP A 96 -25.15 -14.37 7.50
N SER A 97 -25.54 -15.62 7.70
CA SER A 97 -24.71 -16.77 7.36
C SER A 97 -24.45 -16.91 5.84
N VAL A 98 -25.39 -16.46 5.02
CA VAL A 98 -25.24 -16.51 3.55
C VAL A 98 -24.18 -15.54 3.09
N LYS A 99 -24.24 -14.28 3.56
CA LYS A 99 -23.26 -13.25 3.21
C LYS A 99 -21.90 -13.51 3.84
N ALA A 100 -21.85 -14.03 5.06
CA ALA A 100 -20.59 -14.38 5.72
C ALA A 100 -19.83 -15.50 4.98
N GLY A 101 -20.56 -16.43 4.30
CA GLY A 101 -19.94 -17.45 3.46
C GLY A 101 -19.56 -16.98 2.05
N MET A 102 -19.87 -15.73 1.68
CA MET A 102 -19.54 -15.20 0.36
C MET A 102 -18.10 -14.67 0.31
N THR A 103 -17.30 -15.23 -0.59
CA THR A 103 -15.98 -14.68 -0.90
C THR A 103 -16.11 -13.68 -2.05
N VAL A 104 -15.81 -12.41 -1.78
CA VAL A 104 -15.80 -11.36 -2.78
C VAL A 104 -14.38 -11.21 -3.31
N PHE A 105 -14.20 -11.49 -4.60
CA PHE A 105 -12.96 -11.17 -5.31
C PHE A 105 -13.09 -9.79 -5.93
N ASP A 106 -12.36 -8.82 -5.39
CA ASP A 106 -12.19 -7.53 -6.03
C ASP A 106 -10.85 -7.53 -6.77
N SER A 107 -10.89 -7.38 -8.09
CA SER A 107 -9.71 -7.13 -8.89
C SER A 107 -9.34 -5.64 -8.78
N SER A 108 -8.70 -5.25 -7.70
CA SER A 108 -7.99 -3.98 -7.68
C SER A 108 -6.85 -4.05 -8.67
N GLY A 109 -6.85 -3.17 -9.68
CA GLY A 109 -5.71 -3.02 -10.56
C GLY A 109 -4.47 -2.72 -9.70
N ILE A 110 -3.55 -3.67 -9.61
CA ILE A 110 -2.23 -3.38 -9.07
C ILE A 110 -1.59 -2.50 -10.13
N GLU A 111 -1.52 -1.20 -9.87
CA GLU A 111 -0.59 -0.35 -10.60
C GLU A 111 0.83 -0.85 -10.26
N ALA A 112 1.26 -1.88 -10.98
CA ALA A 112 2.66 -2.22 -11.00
C ALA A 112 3.37 -0.99 -11.57
N PHE A 113 4.38 -0.50 -10.87
CA PHE A 113 5.38 0.39 -11.46
C PHE A 113 6.12 -0.42 -12.52
N VAL A 114 5.46 -0.57 -13.66
CA VAL A 114 6.06 -1.29 -14.79
C VAL A 114 7.16 -0.38 -15.30
N THR A 115 8.31 -0.95 -15.57
CA THR A 115 9.45 -0.26 -16.20
C THR A 115 9.06 0.42 -17.51
N GLU A 116 7.95 0.01 -18.11
CA GLU A 116 7.31 0.57 -19.30
C GLU A 116 6.84 2.02 -19.13
N ASN A 117 6.41 2.42 -17.93
CA ASN A 117 6.01 3.80 -17.63
C ASN A 117 7.21 4.70 -17.28
N ASN A 118 8.43 4.16 -17.29
CA ASN A 118 9.62 4.96 -17.08
C ASN A 118 9.99 5.68 -18.40
N PRO A 119 10.03 7.04 -18.43
CA PRO A 119 10.38 7.79 -19.63
C PRO A 119 11.71 7.38 -20.27
N LYS A 120 12.69 6.96 -19.47
CA LYS A 120 13.98 6.46 -19.97
C LYS A 120 13.83 5.12 -20.71
N TYR A 121 12.97 4.24 -20.21
CA TYR A 121 12.69 2.95 -20.83
C TYR A 121 11.91 3.13 -22.14
N ALA A 122 10.85 3.93 -22.10
CA ALA A 122 10.07 4.28 -23.30
C ALA A 122 10.97 4.90 -24.39
N ASN A 123 11.81 5.86 -24.04
CA ASN A 123 12.75 6.48 -24.97
C ASN A 123 13.77 5.48 -25.55
N ARG A 124 14.18 4.46 -24.78
CA ARG A 124 15.04 3.39 -25.29
C ARG A 124 14.33 2.55 -26.34
N ILE A 125 13.10 2.11 -26.06
CA ILE A 125 12.28 1.34 -27.00
C ILE A 125 12.02 2.14 -28.27
N ILE A 126 11.67 3.43 -28.15
CA ILE A 126 11.46 4.31 -29.30
C ILE A 126 12.69 4.40 -30.19
N ARG A 127 13.88 4.54 -29.58
CA ARG A 127 15.14 4.54 -30.36
C ARG A 127 15.36 3.22 -31.10
N GLN A 128 15.09 2.10 -30.45
CA GLN A 128 15.21 0.77 -31.06
C GLN A 128 14.21 0.60 -32.21
N LEU A 129 12.95 0.99 -32.02
CA LEU A 129 11.92 0.95 -33.06
C LEU A 129 12.25 1.86 -34.23
N LYS A 130 12.76 3.08 -33.99
CA LYS A 130 13.20 3.99 -35.05
C LYS A 130 14.39 3.43 -35.83
N ALA A 131 15.35 2.80 -35.13
CA ALA A 131 16.49 2.14 -35.77
C ALA A 131 16.04 0.96 -36.65
N TYR A 132 15.12 0.15 -36.15
CA TYR A 132 14.52 -0.96 -36.89
C TYR A 132 13.73 -0.47 -38.11
N ALA A 133 12.85 0.51 -37.93
CA ALA A 133 12.11 1.11 -39.04
C ALA A 133 13.03 1.66 -40.12
N LYS A 134 14.13 2.32 -39.74
CA LYS A 134 15.15 2.81 -40.69
C LYS A 134 15.83 1.65 -41.44
N SER A 135 16.13 0.54 -40.77
CA SER A 135 16.74 -0.63 -41.43
C SER A 135 15.80 -1.31 -42.41
N MET A 136 14.48 -1.18 -42.20
CA MET A 136 13.42 -1.71 -43.09
C MET A 136 13.04 -0.73 -44.24
N GLY A 137 13.71 0.43 -44.36
CA GLY A 137 13.47 1.41 -45.41
C GLY A 137 12.24 2.30 -45.22
N PHE A 138 11.67 2.35 -44.02
CA PHE A 138 10.56 3.24 -43.69
C PHE A 138 11.04 4.71 -43.65
N ASP A 139 10.13 5.61 -44.03
CA ASP A 139 10.39 7.05 -44.12
C ASP A 139 10.85 7.65 -42.78
N LYS A 140 11.66 8.74 -42.85
CA LYS A 140 12.16 9.47 -41.67
C LYS A 140 11.07 10.02 -40.73
N ASN A 141 9.85 10.16 -41.24
CA ASN A 141 8.69 10.66 -40.49
C ASN A 141 7.84 9.56 -39.82
N TYR A 142 8.27 8.29 -39.92
CA TYR A 142 7.57 7.21 -39.24
C TYR A 142 7.60 7.44 -37.73
N ASN A 143 6.43 7.67 -37.15
CA ASN A 143 6.26 7.81 -35.71
C ASN A 143 5.67 6.53 -35.13
N PRO A 144 6.46 5.71 -34.44
CA PRO A 144 5.97 4.44 -33.87
C PRO A 144 4.86 4.65 -32.83
N TYR A 145 4.77 5.83 -32.20
CA TYR A 145 3.68 6.16 -31.29
C TYR A 145 2.33 6.23 -31.98
N THR A 146 2.26 6.83 -33.15
CA THR A 146 1.01 6.94 -33.92
C THR A 146 0.55 5.59 -34.45
N ALA A 147 1.46 4.70 -34.77
CA ALA A 147 1.16 3.36 -35.23
C ALA A 147 0.66 2.47 -34.05
N ALA A 148 1.32 2.53 -32.89
CA ALA A 148 0.93 1.79 -31.69
C ALA A 148 -0.45 2.26 -31.15
N TYR A 149 -0.71 3.58 -31.18
CA TYR A 149 -1.98 4.13 -30.70
C TYR A 149 -3.16 3.78 -31.63
N ARG A 150 -2.92 3.64 -32.93
CA ARG A 150 -3.95 3.22 -33.91
C ARG A 150 -4.25 1.72 -33.87
N SER A 151 -3.34 0.91 -33.34
CA SER A 151 -3.52 -0.53 -33.21
C SER A 151 -4.12 -0.97 -31.87
N MET A 152 -4.28 -0.06 -30.92
CA MET A 152 -5.03 -0.37 -29.70
C MET A 152 -6.52 -0.41 -30.04
N PRO A 153 -7.22 -1.53 -29.74
CA PRO A 153 -8.66 -1.54 -29.86
C PRO A 153 -9.21 -0.44 -28.95
N SER A 154 -10.05 0.42 -29.53
CA SER A 154 -10.84 1.36 -28.76
C SER A 154 -11.66 0.54 -27.76
N HIS A 155 -11.34 0.65 -26.48
CA HIS A 155 -12.24 0.19 -25.46
C HIS A 155 -13.48 1.10 -25.56
N GLU A 156 -14.51 0.57 -26.16
CA GLU A 156 -15.85 1.13 -26.04
C GLU A 156 -16.19 1.12 -24.56
N ILE A 157 -16.38 2.31 -24.01
CA ILE A 157 -16.87 2.56 -22.65
C ILE A 157 -18.36 2.28 -22.64
#